data_8eeb931f592ab24b844c83275a3c3546
#
_entry.id   8eeb931f592ab24b844c83275a3c3546
#
_cell.length_a   1.000
_cell.length_b   1.000
_cell.length_c   1.000
_cell.angle_alpha   90.00
_cell.angle_beta   90.00
_cell.angle_gamma   90.00
#
_symmetry.space_group_name_H-M   'P 1'
#
loop_
_entity.id
_entity.type
_entity.pdbx_description
1 polymer ?
#
loop_
_entity_poly.entity_id
_entity_poly.type
_entity_poly.pdbx_seq_one_letter_code
_entity_poly.pdbx_strand_id
1 'polypeptide(L)'
;MLKGTQLTLGNISSSEILIPNLLPITKIAINELSLILDKAKAHCFSKLEERHVSTRNFTESNQTVSHTLTWLYTYTTALSQVQNWSEKLSNEGRLGDIEYLIHQIAFSEYLAQIRGGIPISQGEIVRLSNLG
;
A
#
# COMPACT_ATOMS: atom_id res chain seq x y z
N MET A 1 -2.97 47.95 7.79
CA MET A 1 -1.67 47.41 8.27
C MET A 1 -1.98 46.08 8.96
N LEU A 2 -1.99 44.98 8.21
CA LEU A 2 -2.29 43.64 8.72
C LEU A 2 -1.00 43.05 9.27
N LYS A 3 -0.93 42.87 10.59
CA LYS A 3 0.15 42.13 11.24
C LYS A 3 0.06 40.67 10.84
N GLY A 4 1.04 40.22 10.05
CA GLY A 4 1.19 38.81 9.71
C GLY A 4 1.45 38.02 10.99
N THR A 5 0.54 37.09 11.30
CA THR A 5 0.76 36.09 12.33
C THR A 5 1.80 35.12 11.80
N GLN A 6 3.05 35.23 12.29
CA GLN A 6 4.03 34.16 12.08
C GLN A 6 3.53 32.93 12.84
N LEU A 7 3.15 31.91 12.11
CA LEU A 7 2.98 30.57 12.66
C LEU A 7 4.39 30.08 13.05
N THR A 8 4.72 30.21 14.33
CA THR A 8 5.85 29.47 14.91
C THR A 8 5.46 28.01 14.94
N LEU A 9 5.93 27.25 13.93
CA LEU A 9 6.03 25.81 14.06
C LEU A 9 6.93 25.55 15.28
N GLY A 10 6.32 25.13 16.39
CA GLY A 10 7.07 24.71 17.57
C GLY A 10 8.11 23.69 17.14
N ASN A 11 9.26 23.68 17.78
CA ASN A 11 10.32 22.68 17.56
C ASN A 11 9.78 21.30 17.92
N ILE A 12 9.11 20.64 16.95
CA ILE A 12 8.72 19.24 17.05
C ILE A 12 10.00 18.45 16.78
N SER A 13 10.44 17.69 17.77
CA SER A 13 11.60 16.81 17.63
C SER A 13 11.28 15.70 16.62
N SER A 14 12.23 15.30 15.77
CA SER A 14 12.06 14.16 14.86
C SER A 14 11.66 12.88 15.61
N SER A 15 12.11 12.71 16.86
CA SER A 15 11.73 11.59 17.73
C SER A 15 10.25 11.54 18.13
N GLU A 16 9.52 12.66 17.98
CA GLU A 16 8.06 12.73 18.25
C GLU A 16 7.22 12.39 17.03
N ILE A 17 7.81 12.46 15.82
CA ILE A 17 7.12 12.24 14.55
C ILE A 17 7.38 10.83 14.03
N LEU A 18 8.58 10.31 14.23
CA LEU A 18 9.00 9.02 13.68
C LEU A 18 8.53 7.85 14.56
N ILE A 19 7.86 6.89 13.95
CA ILE A 19 7.40 5.67 14.64
C ILE A 19 8.61 4.78 14.91
N PRO A 20 8.90 4.43 16.19
CA PRO A 20 10.02 3.56 16.49
C PRO A 20 9.81 2.15 15.91
N ASN A 21 10.89 1.49 15.51
CA ASN A 21 10.88 0.13 14.96
C ASN A 21 9.96 -0.04 13.72
N LEU A 22 9.83 0.98 12.90
CA LEU A 22 8.93 1.00 11.76
C LEU A 22 9.27 -0.11 10.72
N LEU A 23 10.56 -0.32 10.39
CA LEU A 23 10.97 -1.29 9.38
C LEU A 23 10.54 -2.74 9.69
N PRO A 24 10.72 -3.27 10.91
CA PRO A 24 10.17 -4.58 11.28
C PRO A 24 8.65 -4.65 11.19
N ILE A 25 7.95 -3.58 11.61
CA ILE A 25 6.48 -3.53 11.58
C ILE A 25 5.96 -3.54 10.14
N THR A 26 6.55 -2.74 9.28
CA THR A 26 6.15 -2.66 7.86
C THR A 26 6.50 -3.93 7.09
N LYS A 27 7.56 -4.63 7.48
CA LYS A 27 7.88 -5.95 6.92
C LYS A 27 6.79 -6.98 7.23
N ILE A 28 6.28 -6.99 8.46
CA ILE A 28 5.13 -7.83 8.81
C ILE A 28 3.91 -7.47 7.97
N ALA A 29 3.62 -6.18 7.81
CA ALA A 29 2.50 -5.73 6.98
C ALA A 29 2.61 -6.20 5.52
N ILE A 30 3.80 -6.18 4.92
CA ILE A 30 4.04 -6.71 3.56
C ILE A 30 3.77 -8.21 3.49
N ASN A 31 4.22 -8.98 4.47
CA ASN A 31 3.98 -10.41 4.51
C ASN A 31 2.47 -10.72 4.55
N GLU A 32 1.73 -9.99 5.38
CA GLU A 32 0.26 -10.13 5.46
C GLU A 32 -0.42 -9.73 4.14
N LEU A 33 0.00 -8.63 3.51
CA LEU A 33 -0.51 -8.22 2.20
C LEU A 33 -0.22 -9.26 1.12
N SER A 34 0.94 -9.87 1.13
CA SER A 34 1.31 -10.95 0.20
C SER A 34 0.41 -12.16 0.38
N LEU A 35 0.11 -12.55 1.64
CA LEU A 35 -0.82 -13.64 1.92
C LEU A 35 -2.25 -13.33 1.44
N ILE A 36 -2.72 -12.09 1.64
CA ILE A 36 -4.03 -11.65 1.13
C ILE A 36 -4.05 -11.72 -0.39
N LEU A 37 -3.01 -11.21 -1.05
CA LEU A 37 -2.88 -11.24 -2.50
C LEU A 37 -2.89 -12.66 -3.06
N ASP A 38 -2.17 -13.59 -2.44
CA ASP A 38 -2.11 -14.98 -2.88
C ASP A 38 -3.45 -15.70 -2.69
N LYS A 39 -4.15 -15.44 -1.58
CA LYS A 39 -5.52 -15.93 -1.37
C LYS A 39 -6.48 -15.39 -2.43
N ALA A 40 -6.40 -14.10 -2.73
CA ALA A 40 -7.23 -13.46 -3.75
C ALA A 40 -6.99 -14.05 -5.14
N LYS A 41 -5.71 -14.26 -5.52
CA LYS A 41 -5.34 -14.94 -6.76
C LYS A 41 -5.91 -16.35 -6.83
N ALA A 42 -5.69 -17.17 -5.78
CA ALA A 42 -6.19 -18.53 -5.73
C ALA A 42 -7.72 -18.59 -5.89
N HIS A 43 -8.45 -17.67 -5.23
CA HIS A 43 -9.88 -17.57 -5.34
C HIS A 43 -10.34 -17.19 -6.77
N CYS A 44 -9.67 -16.25 -7.42
CA CYS A 44 -9.96 -15.88 -8.79
C CYS A 44 -9.68 -17.04 -9.76
N PHE A 45 -8.58 -17.77 -9.58
CA PHE A 45 -8.24 -18.93 -10.42
C PHE A 45 -9.22 -20.08 -10.24
N SER A 46 -9.65 -20.43 -9.03
CA SER A 46 -10.64 -21.47 -8.80
C SER A 46 -11.96 -21.17 -9.52
N LYS A 47 -12.40 -19.91 -9.52
CA LYS A 47 -13.60 -19.49 -10.26
C LYS A 47 -13.46 -19.61 -11.78
N LEU A 48 -12.26 -19.41 -12.31
CA LEU A 48 -11.97 -19.62 -13.72
C LEU A 48 -12.10 -21.10 -14.12
N GLU A 49 -11.51 -21.99 -13.33
CA GLU A 49 -11.53 -23.44 -13.55
C GLU A 49 -12.95 -23.99 -13.44
N GLU A 50 -13.70 -23.63 -12.41
CA GLU A 50 -15.08 -24.06 -12.19
C GLU A 50 -16.02 -23.70 -13.36
N ARG A 51 -15.80 -22.54 -13.98
CA ARG A 51 -16.67 -22.03 -15.05
C ARG A 51 -16.22 -22.41 -16.46
N HIS A 52 -15.05 -23.04 -16.59
CA HIS A 52 -14.43 -23.33 -17.90
C HIS A 52 -14.33 -22.10 -18.82
N VAL A 53 -14.11 -20.92 -18.22
CA VAL A 53 -14.07 -19.63 -18.91
C VAL A 53 -12.63 -19.25 -19.17
N SER A 54 -12.33 -18.74 -20.37
CA SER A 54 -11.00 -18.20 -20.65
C SER A 54 -10.69 -16.99 -19.77
N THR A 55 -9.42 -16.78 -19.46
CA THR A 55 -8.96 -15.63 -18.66
C THR A 55 -9.46 -14.29 -19.23
N ARG A 56 -9.49 -14.16 -20.56
CA ARG A 56 -10.00 -12.97 -21.24
C ARG A 56 -11.47 -12.71 -20.95
N ASN A 57 -12.31 -13.74 -21.13
CA ASN A 57 -13.76 -13.63 -20.90
C ASN A 57 -14.07 -13.35 -19.42
N PHE A 58 -13.29 -13.94 -18.49
CA PHE A 58 -13.41 -13.65 -17.07
C PHE A 58 -13.09 -12.18 -16.78
N THR A 59 -12.00 -11.66 -17.31
CA THR A 59 -11.58 -10.26 -17.11
C THR A 59 -12.62 -9.29 -17.65
N GLU A 60 -13.16 -9.54 -18.85
CA GLU A 60 -14.18 -8.71 -19.45
C GLU A 60 -15.51 -8.71 -18.67
N SER A 61 -15.92 -9.85 -18.11
CA SER A 61 -17.15 -9.96 -17.33
C SER A 61 -17.00 -9.61 -15.85
N ASN A 62 -15.76 -9.52 -15.32
CA ASN A 62 -15.47 -9.23 -13.92
C ASN A 62 -14.44 -8.10 -13.77
N GLN A 63 -14.65 -6.97 -14.45
CA GLN A 63 -13.71 -5.85 -14.47
C GLN A 63 -13.35 -5.34 -13.06
N THR A 64 -14.35 -5.21 -12.17
CA THR A 64 -14.12 -4.76 -10.79
C THR A 64 -13.16 -5.69 -10.04
N VAL A 65 -13.33 -7.01 -10.18
CA VAL A 65 -12.45 -8.00 -9.55
C VAL A 65 -11.04 -7.92 -10.13
N SER A 66 -10.92 -7.82 -11.45
CA SER A 66 -9.63 -7.70 -12.15
C SER A 66 -8.90 -6.43 -11.76
N HIS A 67 -9.60 -5.30 -11.72
CA HIS A 67 -9.04 -4.02 -11.27
C HIS A 67 -8.59 -4.10 -9.81
N THR A 68 -9.44 -4.62 -8.92
CA THR A 68 -9.09 -4.76 -7.51
C THR A 68 -7.83 -5.60 -7.30
N LEU A 69 -7.75 -6.75 -7.98
CA LEU A 69 -6.58 -7.62 -7.88
C LEU A 69 -5.31 -6.94 -8.42
N THR A 70 -5.42 -6.24 -9.55
CA THR A 70 -4.29 -5.53 -10.18
C THR A 70 -3.78 -4.40 -9.28
N TRP A 71 -4.68 -3.61 -8.70
CA TRP A 71 -4.29 -2.51 -7.82
C TRP A 71 -3.75 -3.00 -6.48
N LEU A 72 -4.30 -4.06 -5.91
CA LEU A 72 -3.74 -4.70 -4.71
C LEU A 72 -2.32 -5.22 -4.98
N TYR A 73 -2.10 -5.86 -6.12
CA TYR A 73 -0.76 -6.30 -6.55
C TYR A 73 0.20 -5.12 -6.70
N THR A 74 -0.24 -4.06 -7.36
CA THR A 74 0.57 -2.86 -7.59
C THR A 74 0.99 -2.22 -6.28
N TYR A 75 0.05 -2.03 -5.34
CA TYR A 75 0.34 -1.43 -4.04
C TYR A 75 1.25 -2.30 -3.19
N THR A 76 1.01 -3.61 -3.15
CA THR A 76 1.87 -4.56 -2.43
C THR A 76 3.30 -4.54 -2.99
N THR A 77 3.44 -4.50 -4.31
CA THR A 77 4.74 -4.41 -4.97
C THR A 77 5.44 -3.08 -4.67
N ALA A 78 4.72 -1.96 -4.74
CA ALA A 78 5.28 -0.65 -4.44
C ALA A 78 5.79 -0.57 -2.99
N LEU A 79 4.98 -1.03 -2.02
CA LEU A 79 5.39 -1.07 -0.61
C LEU A 79 6.60 -1.99 -0.39
N SER A 80 6.67 -3.13 -1.09
CA SER A 80 7.82 -4.02 -1.03
C SER A 80 9.10 -3.35 -1.55
N GLN A 81 9.02 -2.53 -2.59
CA GLN A 81 10.16 -1.76 -3.09
C GLN A 81 10.59 -0.67 -2.10
N VAL A 82 9.65 0.03 -1.48
CA VAL A 82 9.96 1.02 -0.42
C VAL A 82 10.65 0.34 0.77
N GLN A 83 10.18 -0.83 1.18
CA GLN A 83 10.81 -1.62 2.24
C GLN A 83 12.26 -2.00 1.89
N ASN A 84 12.46 -2.59 0.71
CA ASN A 84 13.78 -3.01 0.25
C ASN A 84 14.76 -1.81 0.16
N TRP A 85 14.28 -0.67 -0.33
CA TRP A 85 15.06 0.55 -0.38
C TRP A 85 15.49 1.01 1.01
N SER A 86 14.56 1.05 1.98
CA SER A 86 14.84 1.48 3.34
C SER A 86 15.76 0.49 4.09
N GLU A 87 15.55 -0.83 3.90
CA GLU A 87 16.42 -1.85 4.47
C GLU A 87 17.86 -1.73 3.92
N LYS A 88 18.00 -1.48 2.61
CA LYS A 88 19.30 -1.25 1.98
C LYS A 88 19.99 -0.03 2.60
N LEU A 89 19.29 1.11 2.71
CA LEU A 89 19.86 2.31 3.33
C LEU A 89 20.23 2.08 4.80
N SER A 90 19.41 1.34 5.54
CA SER A 90 19.71 0.97 6.93
C SER A 90 20.99 0.14 7.04
N ASN A 91 21.16 -0.86 6.17
CA ASN A 91 22.35 -1.71 6.14
C ASN A 91 23.62 -0.93 5.75
N GLU A 92 23.47 0.10 4.94
CA GLU A 92 24.56 1.00 4.53
C GLU A 92 24.83 2.14 5.55
N GLY A 93 24.07 2.23 6.65
CA GLY A 93 24.15 3.31 7.63
C GLY A 93 23.70 4.68 7.07
N ARG A 94 22.87 4.71 6.06
CA ARG A 94 22.42 5.90 5.32
C ARG A 94 20.93 6.22 5.52
N LEU A 95 20.21 5.45 6.33
CA LEU A 95 18.81 5.69 6.63
C LEU A 95 18.72 6.87 7.63
N GLY A 96 18.49 8.07 7.12
CA GLY A 96 18.27 9.27 7.91
C GLY A 96 16.80 9.53 8.24
N ASP A 97 16.52 10.61 8.95
CA ASP A 97 15.16 11.00 9.38
C ASP A 97 14.22 11.22 8.17
N ILE A 98 14.75 11.79 7.08
CA ILE A 98 13.97 12.08 5.87
C ILE A 98 13.55 10.77 5.17
N GLU A 99 14.49 9.86 4.98
CA GLU A 99 14.22 8.56 4.36
C GLU A 99 13.25 7.74 5.21
N TYR A 100 13.42 7.79 6.52
CA TYR A 100 12.52 7.15 7.46
C TYR A 100 11.10 7.72 7.40
N LEU A 101 10.98 9.05 7.29
CA LEU A 101 9.70 9.74 7.14
C LEU A 101 9.01 9.42 5.81
N ILE A 102 9.78 9.37 4.71
CA ILE A 102 9.26 8.94 3.39
C ILE A 102 8.68 7.52 3.48
N HIS A 103 9.41 6.61 4.11
CA HIS A 103 8.94 5.24 4.35
C HIS A 103 7.63 5.23 5.16
N GLN A 104 7.58 5.98 6.28
CA GLN A 104 6.41 6.07 7.13
C GLN A 104 5.19 6.61 6.40
N ILE A 105 5.33 7.68 5.62
CA ILE A 105 4.25 8.27 4.83
C ILE A 105 3.75 7.29 3.78
N ALA A 106 4.65 6.65 3.02
CA ALA A 106 4.27 5.69 1.98
C ALA A 106 3.45 4.53 2.55
N PHE A 107 3.89 3.94 3.65
CA PHE A 107 3.16 2.85 4.30
C PHE A 107 1.82 3.31 4.88
N SER A 108 1.79 4.45 5.55
CA SER A 108 0.56 4.99 6.14
C SER A 108 -0.51 5.23 5.08
N GLU A 109 -0.16 5.89 3.98
CA GLU A 109 -1.07 6.22 2.90
C GLU A 109 -1.57 4.97 2.15
N TYR A 110 -0.66 4.10 1.73
CA TYR A 110 -1.07 2.92 0.96
C TYR A 110 -1.84 1.90 1.79
N LEU A 111 -1.47 1.66 3.04
CA LEU A 111 -2.22 0.76 3.92
C LEU A 111 -3.61 1.32 4.24
N ALA A 112 -3.75 2.64 4.45
CA ALA A 112 -5.04 3.29 4.64
C ALA A 112 -5.94 3.11 3.41
N GLN A 113 -5.40 3.28 2.20
CA GLN A 113 -6.13 3.09 0.95
C GLN A 113 -6.50 1.61 0.72
N ILE A 114 -5.61 0.66 0.97
CA ILE A 114 -5.92 -0.77 0.86
C ILE A 114 -7.07 -1.13 1.80
N ARG A 115 -7.08 -0.61 3.03
CA ARG A 115 -8.13 -0.84 4.02
C ARG A 115 -9.45 -0.15 3.67
N GLY A 116 -9.40 1.10 3.26
CA GLY A 116 -10.58 1.96 3.06
C GLY A 116 -11.14 1.94 1.65
N GLY A 117 -10.32 1.60 0.68
CA GLY A 117 -10.61 1.62 -0.75
C GLY A 117 -9.54 2.36 -1.52
N ILE A 118 -9.09 1.76 -2.62
CA ILE A 118 -8.05 2.28 -3.51
C ILE A 118 -8.74 3.15 -4.57
N PRO A 119 -8.47 4.46 -4.64
CA PRO A 119 -9.03 5.32 -5.68
C PRO A 119 -8.31 5.04 -7.01
N ILE A 120 -9.06 4.65 -8.04
CA ILE A 120 -8.52 4.38 -9.38
C ILE A 120 -8.72 5.58 -10.30
N SER A 121 -9.92 6.18 -10.24
CA SER A 121 -10.30 7.33 -11.05
C SER A 121 -11.34 8.19 -10.33
N GLN A 122 -11.78 9.27 -10.98
CA GLN A 122 -12.89 10.09 -10.47
C GLN A 122 -14.17 9.25 -10.38
N GLY A 123 -14.49 8.75 -9.20
CA GLY A 123 -15.70 7.99 -8.93
C GLY A 123 -15.53 6.47 -8.90
N GLU A 124 -14.35 5.93 -9.20
CA GLU A 124 -14.08 4.50 -9.06
C GLU A 124 -13.15 4.22 -7.88
N ILE A 125 -13.65 3.46 -6.92
CA ILE A 125 -12.92 3.00 -5.74
C ILE A 125 -13.01 1.47 -5.69
N VAL A 126 -11.88 0.79 -5.68
CA VAL A 126 -11.83 -0.67 -5.49
C VAL A 126 -11.53 -1.00 -4.04
N ARG A 127 -12.14 -2.08 -3.54
CA ARG A 127 -12.02 -2.54 -2.15
C ARG A 127 -11.69 -4.03 -2.12
N LEU A 128 -11.02 -4.48 -1.05
CA LEU A 128 -10.75 -5.90 -0.84
C LEU A 128 -12.04 -6.75 -0.86
N SER A 129 -13.17 -6.19 -0.40
CA SER A 129 -14.48 -6.84 -0.47
C SER A 129 -14.98 -7.13 -1.90
N ASN A 130 -14.39 -6.51 -2.92
CA ASN A 130 -14.71 -6.82 -4.32
C ASN A 130 -14.11 -8.15 -4.79
N LEU A 131 -13.19 -8.72 -4.03
CA LEU A 131 -12.53 -9.99 -4.36
C LEU A 131 -13.32 -11.22 -3.89
N GLY A 132 -14.34 -11.04 -3.05
CA GLY A 132 -15.21 -12.09 -2.54
C GLY A 132 -14.91 -12.52 -1.14
#